data_9e8ddf00c0bd71ddf1b876752fa7538d
#
_entry.id   9e8ddf00c0bd71ddf1b876752fa7538d
#
_cell.length_a   1.000
_cell.length_b   1.000
_cell.length_c   1.000
_cell.angle_alpha   90.00
_cell.angle_beta   90.00
_cell.angle_gamma   90.00
#
_symmetry.space_group_name_H-M   'P 1'
#
loop_
_entity.id
_entity.type
_entity.pdbx_description
1 polymer ?
#
loop_
_entity_poly.entity_id
_entity_poly.type
_entity_poly.pdbx_seq_one_letter_code
_entity_poly.pdbx_strand_id
1 'polypeptide(L)'
;MNRTSPLPAFRFNAAVAGFLAALLIPLTAEAQSGSWKPSEQIKTYAISGNSGIELYRSIGERGPQAGVQAVAHTTFKLTWRREYRPQADGACVLATARPNLTIIYTWPKAPGKLPPDVAASWQRFIAGVEKHERVHGEHILDMVRKIEAYSVGLRAEDDPKCQKVRAVLQQRLKELSDEQRQRGRDFDRQELTDGGAVHQLILALVNGP
;
A
#
# COMPACT_ATOMS: atom_id res chain seq x y z
N MET A 1 101.97 0.81 11.29
CA MET A 1 101.31 1.02 12.58
C MET A 1 100.08 1.90 12.35
N ASN A 2 98.98 1.29 12.03
CA ASN A 2 97.70 2.03 11.76
C ASN A 2 96.71 1.63 12.83
N ARG A 3 96.28 2.62 13.60
CA ARG A 3 95.14 2.47 14.51
C ARG A 3 93.90 3.06 13.84
N THR A 4 92.98 2.25 13.55
CA THR A 4 91.66 2.62 13.12
C THR A 4 90.71 2.62 14.35
N SER A 5 90.18 3.77 14.68
CA SER A 5 89.12 3.91 15.70
C SER A 5 87.76 3.73 15.09
N PRO A 6 86.76 3.09 15.75
CA PRO A 6 85.41 2.92 15.24
C PRO A 6 84.50 4.15 15.57
N LEU A 7 83.66 4.53 14.62
CA LEU A 7 82.61 5.54 14.72
C LEU A 7 81.40 5.06 15.54
N PRO A 8 80.69 5.90 16.24
CA PRO A 8 79.54 5.53 17.03
C PRO A 8 78.28 5.36 16.15
N ALA A 9 77.49 4.34 16.43
CA ALA A 9 76.22 4.05 15.81
C ALA A 9 75.10 4.98 16.33
N PHE A 10 74.57 5.75 15.44
CA PHE A 10 73.31 6.52 15.70
C PHE A 10 72.08 5.63 15.69
N ARG A 11 71.37 5.52 16.83
CA ARG A 11 70.07 4.86 16.92
C ARG A 11 68.96 5.88 16.56
N PHE A 12 68.33 5.64 15.44
CA PHE A 12 67.09 6.32 15.09
C PHE A 12 65.89 5.72 15.86
N ASN A 13 65.32 6.46 16.78
CA ASN A 13 64.02 6.12 17.34
C ASN A 13 62.92 6.61 16.37
N ALA A 14 62.25 5.72 15.68
CA ALA A 14 61.08 6.02 14.90
C ALA A 14 59.86 6.06 15.84
N ALA A 15 59.37 7.28 16.14
CA ALA A 15 58.11 7.47 16.82
C ALA A 15 56.98 7.25 15.80
N VAL A 16 56.26 6.12 15.94
CA VAL A 16 55.05 5.83 15.18
C VAL A 16 53.89 6.66 15.77
N ALA A 17 53.56 7.79 15.13
CA ALA A 17 52.35 8.54 15.42
C ALA A 17 51.13 7.83 14.83
N GLY A 18 50.39 7.10 15.66
CA GLY A 18 49.11 6.48 15.27
C GLY A 18 48.04 7.52 15.07
N PHE A 19 47.65 7.79 13.81
CA PHE A 19 46.46 8.55 13.47
C PHE A 19 45.24 7.65 13.69
N LEU A 20 44.48 7.88 14.77
CA LEU A 20 43.12 7.34 14.93
C LEU A 20 42.18 8.16 14.00
N ALA A 21 41.89 7.63 12.81
CA ALA A 21 40.83 8.13 11.98
C ALA A 21 39.49 7.71 12.61
N ALA A 22 38.82 8.64 13.30
CA ALA A 22 37.45 8.45 13.75
C ALA A 22 36.52 8.40 12.51
N LEU A 23 36.07 7.20 12.14
CA LEU A 23 35.00 7.03 11.17
C LEU A 23 33.69 7.58 11.76
N LEU A 24 33.32 8.78 11.35
CA LEU A 24 31.97 9.33 11.52
C LEU A 24 31.02 8.56 10.62
N ILE A 25 30.39 7.50 11.13
CA ILE A 25 29.28 6.82 10.45
C ILE A 25 28.07 7.75 10.56
N PRO A 26 27.52 8.25 9.44
CA PRO A 26 26.27 9.00 9.50
C PRO A 26 25.18 8.03 10.00
N LEU A 27 24.60 8.29 11.17
CA LEU A 27 23.33 7.66 11.57
C LEU A 27 22.26 8.18 10.61
N THR A 28 22.00 7.40 9.57
CA THR A 28 20.74 7.54 8.83
C THR A 28 19.64 7.15 9.80
N ALA A 29 18.89 8.12 10.29
CA ALA A 29 17.65 7.88 11.01
C ALA A 29 16.68 7.23 10.03
N GLU A 30 16.63 5.89 10.00
CA GLU A 30 15.55 5.17 9.37
C GLU A 30 14.28 5.61 10.10
N ALA A 31 13.41 6.34 9.40
CA ALA A 31 12.08 6.66 9.88
C ALA A 31 11.40 5.32 10.17
N GLN A 32 11.25 4.98 11.45
CA GLN A 32 10.52 3.80 11.88
C GLN A 32 9.07 3.98 11.45
N SER A 33 8.72 3.50 10.25
CA SER A 33 7.34 3.27 9.87
C SER A 33 6.78 2.28 10.91
N GLY A 34 5.87 2.75 11.75
CA GLY A 34 5.28 1.92 12.79
C GLY A 34 4.67 0.68 12.13
N SER A 35 4.94 -0.51 12.68
CA SER A 35 4.42 -1.78 12.17
C SER A 35 2.91 -1.87 12.42
N TRP A 36 2.11 -1.20 11.59
CA TRP A 36 0.66 -1.36 11.55
C TRP A 36 0.28 -2.39 10.49
N LYS A 37 -0.84 -3.06 10.69
CA LYS A 37 -1.42 -3.99 9.72
C LYS A 37 -2.84 -3.56 9.42
N PRO A 38 -3.30 -3.60 8.16
CA PRO A 38 -4.70 -3.40 7.85
C PRO A 38 -5.53 -4.54 8.43
N SER A 39 -6.78 -4.26 8.81
CA SER A 39 -7.79 -5.29 8.99
C SER A 39 -8.54 -5.51 7.67
N GLU A 40 -9.05 -6.71 7.44
CA GLU A 40 -9.88 -7.04 6.30
C GLU A 40 -11.28 -7.43 6.77
N GLN A 41 -12.29 -7.01 6.01
CA GLN A 41 -13.67 -7.42 6.18
C GLN A 41 -14.20 -7.98 4.88
N ILE A 42 -14.71 -9.19 4.89
CA ILE A 42 -15.39 -9.81 3.77
C ILE A 42 -16.90 -9.66 3.97
N LYS A 43 -17.59 -9.14 2.96
CA LYS A 43 -19.04 -9.08 2.84
C LYS A 43 -19.48 -9.89 1.64
N THR A 44 -20.60 -10.53 1.74
CA THR A 44 -21.21 -11.24 0.61
C THR A 44 -22.64 -10.79 0.39
N TYR A 45 -23.08 -10.82 -0.85
CA TYR A 45 -24.50 -10.69 -1.20
C TYR A 45 -24.99 -11.97 -1.89
N ALA A 46 -26.16 -12.42 -1.50
CA ALA A 46 -26.72 -13.67 -2.02
C ALA A 46 -27.23 -13.47 -3.46
N ILE A 47 -26.86 -14.41 -4.33
CA ILE A 47 -27.38 -14.53 -5.68
C ILE A 47 -28.18 -15.84 -5.83
N SER A 48 -28.92 -16.00 -6.92
CA SER A 48 -29.74 -17.16 -7.23
C SER A 48 -29.55 -17.59 -8.68
N GLY A 49 -29.81 -18.87 -8.96
CA GLY A 49 -29.69 -19.50 -10.28
C GLY A 49 -29.11 -20.90 -10.21
N ASN A 50 -29.37 -21.70 -11.24
CA ASN A 50 -28.87 -23.07 -11.41
C ASN A 50 -28.00 -23.25 -12.65
N SER A 51 -27.79 -22.18 -13.41
CA SER A 51 -26.88 -22.12 -14.57
C SER A 51 -25.98 -20.89 -14.46
N GLY A 52 -24.87 -20.86 -15.21
CA GLY A 52 -23.92 -19.75 -15.19
C GLY A 52 -24.57 -18.43 -15.61
N ILE A 53 -25.42 -18.46 -16.64
CA ILE A 53 -26.14 -17.25 -17.09
C ILE A 53 -27.14 -16.73 -16.07
N GLU A 54 -27.85 -17.60 -15.34
CA GLU A 54 -28.77 -17.20 -14.28
C GLU A 54 -28.02 -16.57 -13.10
N LEU A 55 -26.90 -17.18 -12.69
CA LEU A 55 -26.05 -16.62 -11.65
C LEU A 55 -25.54 -15.23 -12.05
N TYR A 56 -25.06 -15.07 -13.28
CA TYR A 56 -24.57 -13.78 -13.77
C TYR A 56 -25.70 -12.72 -13.87
N ARG A 57 -26.87 -13.11 -14.32
CA ARG A 57 -28.05 -12.21 -14.30
C ARG A 57 -28.38 -11.75 -12.87
N SER A 58 -28.38 -12.69 -11.92
CA SER A 58 -28.64 -12.37 -10.52
C SER A 58 -27.56 -11.45 -9.91
N ILE A 59 -26.31 -11.57 -10.34
CA ILE A 59 -25.26 -10.60 -10.02
C ILE A 59 -25.63 -9.20 -10.53
N GLY A 60 -26.07 -9.10 -11.81
CA GLY A 60 -26.52 -7.85 -12.42
C GLY A 60 -27.70 -7.19 -11.69
N GLU A 61 -28.56 -7.96 -11.04
CA GLU A 61 -29.72 -7.44 -10.28
C GLU A 61 -29.38 -7.02 -8.85
N ARG A 62 -28.41 -7.67 -8.21
CA ARG A 62 -28.13 -7.60 -6.74
C ARG A 62 -26.76 -7.09 -6.38
N GLY A 63 -25.89 -6.93 -7.35
CA GLY A 63 -24.51 -6.49 -7.13
C GLY A 63 -24.42 -5.08 -6.53
N PRO A 64 -23.28 -4.74 -5.96
CA PRO A 64 -23.07 -3.45 -5.32
C PRO A 64 -23.18 -2.29 -6.32
N GLN A 65 -23.74 -1.20 -5.85
CA GLN A 65 -23.83 0.06 -6.61
C GLN A 65 -22.55 0.86 -6.39
N ALA A 66 -21.63 0.80 -7.35
CA ALA A 66 -20.35 1.52 -7.31
C ALA A 66 -20.25 2.58 -8.44
N GLY A 67 -21.30 3.40 -8.56
CA GLY A 67 -21.50 4.31 -9.69
C GLY A 67 -22.18 3.63 -10.89
N VAL A 68 -21.80 2.38 -11.16
CA VAL A 68 -22.49 1.41 -12.01
C VAL A 68 -22.70 0.14 -11.22
N GLN A 69 -23.56 -0.75 -11.70
CA GLN A 69 -23.74 -2.07 -11.09
C GLN A 69 -22.48 -2.89 -11.29
N ALA A 70 -21.85 -3.33 -10.19
CA ALA A 70 -20.61 -4.06 -10.22
C ALA A 70 -20.79 -5.52 -9.81
N VAL A 71 -19.93 -6.40 -10.32
CA VAL A 71 -19.86 -7.82 -9.92
C VAL A 71 -19.40 -7.95 -8.47
N ALA A 72 -18.40 -7.16 -8.11
CA ALA A 72 -17.82 -7.08 -6.78
C ALA A 72 -17.34 -5.65 -6.51
N HIS A 73 -16.92 -5.37 -5.31
CA HIS A 73 -16.45 -4.03 -4.97
C HIS A 73 -15.52 -4.05 -3.77
N THR A 74 -14.40 -3.33 -3.88
CA THR A 74 -13.47 -3.07 -2.80
C THR A 74 -13.58 -1.63 -2.33
N THR A 75 -13.79 -1.45 -1.03
CA THR A 75 -13.80 -0.15 -0.38
C THR A 75 -13.00 -0.20 0.92
N PHE A 76 -12.87 0.93 1.62
CA PHE A 76 -12.10 0.97 2.86
C PHE A 76 -12.64 2.00 3.86
N LYS A 77 -12.28 1.78 5.12
CA LYS A 77 -12.39 2.78 6.18
C LYS A 77 -10.99 3.14 6.63
N LEU A 78 -10.68 4.43 6.65
CA LEU A 78 -9.36 4.94 7.03
C LEU A 78 -9.52 6.09 8.01
N THR A 79 -8.88 5.96 9.15
CA THR A 79 -8.71 7.05 10.12
C THR A 79 -7.24 7.22 10.45
N TRP A 80 -6.85 8.39 10.94
CA TRP A 80 -5.48 8.72 11.26
C TRP A 80 -5.38 9.26 12.67
N ARG A 81 -4.40 8.78 13.43
CA ARG A 81 -3.92 9.44 14.63
C ARG A 81 -2.66 10.22 14.28
N ARG A 82 -2.72 11.56 14.34
CA ARG A 82 -1.63 12.47 13.99
C ARG A 82 -1.26 13.33 15.17
N GLU A 83 0.06 13.55 15.33
CA GLU A 83 0.61 14.44 16.34
C GLU A 83 1.45 15.53 15.67
N TYR A 84 1.03 16.76 15.84
CA TYR A 84 1.71 17.95 15.34
C TYR A 84 2.43 18.62 16.49
N ARG A 85 3.71 18.93 16.32
CA ARG A 85 4.55 19.53 17.36
C ARG A 85 5.13 20.86 16.89
N PRO A 86 4.70 22.00 17.46
CA PRO A 86 5.41 23.27 17.31
C PRO A 86 6.85 23.11 17.79
N GLN A 87 7.79 23.76 17.08
CA GLN A 87 9.21 23.75 17.39
C GLN A 87 9.64 25.09 18.00
N ALA A 88 10.77 25.10 18.72
CA ALA A 88 11.30 26.31 19.36
C ALA A 88 11.69 27.41 18.37
N ASP A 89 11.99 27.03 17.12
CA ASP A 89 12.34 27.95 16.03
C ASP A 89 11.11 28.48 15.26
N GLY A 90 9.90 28.24 15.76
CA GLY A 90 8.66 28.71 15.16
C GLY A 90 8.08 27.81 14.05
N ALA A 91 8.76 26.73 13.70
CA ALA A 91 8.23 25.76 12.75
C ALA A 91 7.21 24.80 13.38
N CYS A 92 6.54 24.00 12.57
CA CYS A 92 5.75 22.83 13.02
C CYS A 92 6.15 21.58 12.28
N VAL A 93 6.23 20.46 13.00
CA VAL A 93 6.53 19.13 12.46
C VAL A 93 5.36 18.19 12.73
N LEU A 94 4.97 17.40 11.74
CA LEU A 94 4.10 16.23 11.93
C LEU A 94 4.95 15.08 12.46
N ALA A 95 4.99 14.93 13.78
CA ALA A 95 5.86 13.98 14.45
C ALA A 95 5.42 12.52 14.31
N THR A 96 4.10 12.26 14.30
CA THR A 96 3.55 10.92 14.10
C THR A 96 2.32 10.96 13.23
N ALA A 97 2.16 9.91 12.39
CA ALA A 97 0.98 9.68 11.59
C ALA A 97 0.70 8.16 11.58
N ARG A 98 -0.27 7.70 12.35
CA ARG A 98 -0.62 6.28 12.46
C ARG A 98 -1.96 6.02 11.80
N PRO A 99 -2.02 5.20 10.74
CA PRO A 99 -3.27 4.83 10.11
C PRO A 99 -3.99 3.75 10.91
N ASN A 100 -5.32 3.76 10.81
CA ASN A 100 -6.18 2.64 11.14
C ASN A 100 -7.01 2.35 9.89
N LEU A 101 -6.63 1.28 9.17
CA LEU A 101 -7.18 0.89 7.88
C LEU A 101 -7.95 -0.42 8.00
N THR A 102 -9.21 -0.41 7.50
CA THR A 102 -9.99 -1.62 7.24
C THR A 102 -10.32 -1.66 5.75
N ILE A 103 -9.85 -2.68 5.04
CA ILE A 103 -10.22 -2.95 3.65
C ILE A 103 -11.46 -3.84 3.66
N ILE A 104 -12.48 -3.48 2.87
CA ILE A 104 -13.78 -4.15 2.84
C ILE A 104 -14.00 -4.66 1.43
N TYR A 105 -14.03 -5.99 1.28
CA TYR A 105 -14.34 -6.68 0.04
C TYR A 105 -15.81 -7.10 0.04
N THR A 106 -16.49 -6.92 -1.08
CA THR A 106 -17.89 -7.33 -1.27
C THR A 106 -17.98 -8.10 -2.57
N TRP A 107 -18.41 -9.38 -2.51
CA TRP A 107 -18.59 -10.23 -3.69
C TRP A 107 -19.79 -11.17 -3.58
N PRO A 108 -20.26 -11.75 -4.72
CA PRO A 108 -21.44 -12.59 -4.73
C PRO A 108 -21.20 -13.93 -4.02
N LYS A 109 -22.27 -14.46 -3.43
CA LYS A 109 -22.33 -15.78 -2.84
C LYS A 109 -23.44 -16.58 -3.52
N ALA A 110 -23.07 -17.63 -4.25
CA ALA A 110 -24.00 -18.51 -4.91
C ALA A 110 -24.81 -19.38 -3.91
N PRO A 111 -25.92 -19.99 -4.35
CA PRO A 111 -26.69 -20.96 -3.56
C PRO A 111 -25.81 -22.12 -3.08
N GLY A 112 -26.17 -22.75 -1.97
CA GLY A 112 -25.40 -23.85 -1.38
C GLY A 112 -25.34 -25.14 -2.23
N LYS A 113 -26.26 -25.32 -3.17
CA LYS A 113 -26.28 -26.48 -4.11
C LYS A 113 -26.38 -25.95 -5.53
N LEU A 114 -25.40 -26.26 -6.33
CA LEU A 114 -25.37 -26.04 -7.79
C LEU A 114 -25.17 -27.37 -8.49
N PRO A 115 -25.65 -27.52 -9.76
CA PRO A 115 -25.23 -28.62 -10.59
C PRO A 115 -23.70 -28.72 -10.64
N PRO A 116 -23.10 -29.94 -10.70
CA PRO A 116 -21.64 -30.10 -10.58
C PRO A 116 -20.84 -29.28 -11.57
N ASP A 117 -21.26 -29.19 -12.83
CA ASP A 117 -20.57 -28.44 -13.88
C ASP A 117 -20.64 -26.92 -13.63
N VAL A 118 -21.81 -26.42 -13.20
CA VAL A 118 -22.03 -25.05 -12.83
C VAL A 118 -21.21 -24.70 -11.57
N ALA A 119 -21.14 -25.61 -10.61
CA ALA A 119 -20.32 -25.41 -9.41
C ALA A 119 -18.84 -25.23 -9.74
N ALA A 120 -18.29 -26.04 -10.65
CA ALA A 120 -16.91 -25.94 -11.09
C ALA A 120 -16.64 -24.61 -11.83
N SER A 121 -17.54 -24.17 -12.70
CA SER A 121 -17.44 -22.88 -13.40
C SER A 121 -17.56 -21.69 -12.44
N TRP A 122 -18.49 -21.79 -11.48
CA TRP A 122 -18.66 -20.80 -10.43
C TRP A 122 -17.41 -20.65 -9.56
N GLN A 123 -16.77 -21.74 -9.16
CA GLN A 123 -15.55 -21.69 -8.33
C GLN A 123 -14.41 -20.98 -9.07
N ARG A 124 -14.22 -21.22 -10.36
CA ARG A 124 -13.22 -20.51 -11.17
C ARG A 124 -13.55 -19.02 -11.26
N PHE A 125 -14.80 -18.69 -11.52
CA PHE A 125 -15.27 -17.30 -11.62
C PHE A 125 -15.04 -16.55 -10.32
N ILE A 126 -15.53 -17.04 -9.19
CA ILE A 126 -15.44 -16.32 -7.91
C ILE A 126 -14.00 -16.18 -7.43
N ALA A 127 -13.15 -17.19 -7.62
CA ALA A 127 -11.74 -17.09 -7.28
C ALA A 127 -11.01 -16.01 -8.10
N GLY A 128 -11.36 -15.86 -9.38
CA GLY A 128 -10.82 -14.81 -10.22
C GLY A 128 -11.31 -13.41 -9.81
N VAL A 129 -12.59 -13.28 -9.49
CA VAL A 129 -13.18 -12.03 -8.96
C VAL A 129 -12.53 -11.63 -7.63
N GLU A 130 -12.37 -12.55 -6.71
CA GLU A 130 -11.67 -12.32 -5.45
C GLU A 130 -10.23 -11.84 -5.67
N LYS A 131 -9.51 -12.46 -6.61
CA LYS A 131 -8.15 -12.06 -6.98
C LYS A 131 -8.13 -10.63 -7.51
N HIS A 132 -9.07 -10.26 -8.38
CA HIS A 132 -9.21 -8.90 -8.92
C HIS A 132 -9.44 -7.88 -7.79
N GLU A 133 -10.37 -8.14 -6.89
CA GLU A 133 -10.68 -7.24 -5.78
C GLU A 133 -9.50 -7.06 -4.81
N ARG A 134 -8.68 -8.11 -4.63
CA ARG A 134 -7.47 -7.99 -3.80
C ARG A 134 -6.43 -7.06 -4.39
N VAL A 135 -6.33 -6.93 -5.72
CA VAL A 135 -5.46 -5.93 -6.36
C VAL A 135 -5.93 -4.51 -6.01
N HIS A 136 -7.23 -4.24 -5.98
CA HIS A 136 -7.74 -2.96 -5.47
C HIS A 136 -7.36 -2.74 -4.00
N GLY A 137 -7.42 -3.78 -3.17
CA GLY A 137 -6.94 -3.73 -1.79
C GLY A 137 -5.46 -3.35 -1.68
N GLU A 138 -4.60 -3.92 -2.52
CA GLU A 138 -3.18 -3.56 -2.58
C GLU A 138 -2.95 -2.11 -3.02
N HIS A 139 -3.75 -1.60 -3.97
CA HIS A 139 -3.68 -0.18 -4.37
C HIS A 139 -4.04 0.75 -3.21
N ILE A 140 -5.03 0.39 -2.39
CA ILE A 140 -5.42 1.14 -1.19
C ILE A 140 -4.29 1.10 -0.14
N LEU A 141 -3.73 -0.08 0.11
CA LEU A 141 -2.63 -0.27 1.06
C LEU A 141 -1.38 0.54 0.67
N ASP A 142 -1.00 0.52 -0.61
CA ASP A 142 0.09 1.30 -1.16
C ASP A 142 -0.12 2.81 -0.96
N MET A 143 -1.33 3.32 -1.25
CA MET A 143 -1.69 4.71 -0.98
C MET A 143 -1.50 5.08 0.49
N VAL A 144 -1.98 4.24 1.41
CA VAL A 144 -1.88 4.52 2.86
C VAL A 144 -0.43 4.52 3.33
N ARG A 145 0.40 3.60 2.83
CA ARG A 145 1.85 3.59 3.11
C ARG A 145 2.56 4.84 2.58
N LYS A 146 2.23 5.27 1.35
CA LYS A 146 2.76 6.52 0.78
C LYS A 146 2.35 7.75 1.59
N ILE A 147 1.11 7.79 2.08
CA ILE A 147 0.62 8.87 2.95
C ILE A 147 1.40 8.87 4.27
N GLU A 148 1.59 7.73 4.91
CA GLU A 148 2.35 7.63 6.16
C GLU A 148 3.80 8.09 5.97
N ALA A 149 4.48 7.57 4.96
CA ALA A 149 5.87 7.92 4.65
C ALA A 149 6.06 9.41 4.37
N TYR A 150 5.12 10.05 3.66
CA TYR A 150 5.15 11.49 3.42
C TYR A 150 4.84 12.31 4.68
N SER A 151 3.97 11.80 5.54
CA SER A 151 3.45 12.52 6.71
C SER A 151 4.48 12.66 7.82
N VAL A 152 5.19 11.58 8.14
CA VAL A 152 6.12 11.55 9.27
C VAL A 152 7.35 12.39 8.96
N GLY A 153 7.62 13.38 9.80
CA GLY A 153 8.70 14.35 9.60
C GLY A 153 8.36 15.55 8.71
N LEU A 154 7.14 15.60 8.14
CA LEU A 154 6.70 16.78 7.37
C LEU A 154 6.80 18.02 8.24
N ARG A 155 7.53 19.03 7.75
CA ARG A 155 7.83 20.27 8.46
C ARG A 155 7.39 21.48 7.64
N ALA A 156 6.90 22.51 8.31
CA ALA A 156 6.65 23.82 7.75
C ALA A 156 7.27 24.92 8.65
N GLU A 157 7.98 25.83 8.02
CA GLU A 157 8.61 26.97 8.68
C GLU A 157 7.58 28.06 8.99
N ASP A 158 7.84 28.89 10.01
CA ASP A 158 6.95 29.95 10.46
C ASP A 158 5.51 29.51 10.67
N ASP A 159 5.33 28.36 11.34
CA ASP A 159 4.04 27.71 11.54
C ASP A 159 3.75 27.36 13.02
N PRO A 160 3.79 28.33 13.94
CA PRO A 160 3.63 28.05 15.37
C PRO A 160 2.26 27.45 15.74
N LYS A 161 1.27 27.57 14.84
CA LYS A 161 -0.08 26.99 15.00
C LYS A 161 -0.30 25.70 14.20
N CYS A 162 0.73 25.22 13.50
CA CYS A 162 0.66 23.99 12.68
C CYS A 162 -0.42 24.02 11.59
N GLN A 163 -0.69 25.18 10.99
CA GLN A 163 -1.70 25.32 9.94
C GLN A 163 -1.12 25.09 8.55
N LYS A 164 0.11 25.62 8.29
CA LYS A 164 0.78 25.43 6.99
C LYS A 164 1.09 23.95 6.74
N VAL A 165 1.65 23.25 7.73
CA VAL A 165 1.96 21.81 7.62
C VAL A 165 0.71 20.98 7.33
N ARG A 166 -0.44 21.35 7.88
CA ARG A 166 -1.73 20.69 7.60
C ARG A 166 -2.21 20.96 6.18
N ALA A 167 -2.05 22.18 5.68
CA ALA A 167 -2.43 22.54 4.31
C ALA A 167 -1.58 21.79 3.27
N VAL A 168 -0.26 21.74 3.48
CA VAL A 168 0.66 20.97 2.62
C VAL A 168 0.31 19.48 2.62
N LEU A 169 0.06 18.91 3.80
CA LEU A 169 -0.37 17.53 3.92
C LEU A 169 -1.67 17.29 3.16
N GLN A 170 -2.68 18.16 3.32
CA GLN A 170 -3.99 17.99 2.68
C GLN A 170 -3.88 17.95 1.15
N GLN A 171 -3.04 18.78 0.56
CA GLN A 171 -2.78 18.74 -0.87
C GLN A 171 -2.21 17.38 -1.29
N ARG A 172 -1.19 16.88 -0.58
CA ARG A 172 -0.59 15.58 -0.89
C ARG A 172 -1.54 14.39 -0.71
N LEU A 173 -2.40 14.45 0.31
CA LEU A 173 -3.47 13.45 0.50
C LEU A 173 -4.39 13.37 -0.71
N LYS A 174 -4.76 14.53 -1.28
CA LYS A 174 -5.61 14.57 -2.48
C LYS A 174 -4.90 13.91 -3.67
N GLU A 175 -3.64 14.26 -3.92
CA GLU A 175 -2.84 13.71 -5.03
C GLU A 175 -2.73 12.18 -4.94
N LEU A 176 -2.35 11.64 -3.78
CA LEU A 176 -2.21 10.20 -3.56
C LEU A 176 -3.55 9.45 -3.66
N SER A 177 -4.64 10.09 -3.23
CA SER A 177 -5.98 9.53 -3.38
C SER A 177 -6.43 9.52 -4.85
N ASP A 178 -6.10 10.57 -5.62
CA ASP A 178 -6.40 10.64 -7.05
C ASP A 178 -5.59 9.58 -7.82
N GLU A 179 -4.29 9.41 -7.50
CA GLU A 179 -3.43 8.36 -8.05
C GLU A 179 -4.00 6.96 -7.81
N GLN A 180 -4.40 6.67 -6.57
CA GLN A 180 -4.99 5.36 -6.23
C GLN A 180 -6.28 5.10 -7.02
N ARG A 181 -7.19 6.10 -7.11
CA ARG A 181 -8.41 5.96 -7.89
C ARG A 181 -8.15 5.78 -9.38
N GLN A 182 -7.13 6.49 -9.92
CA GLN A 182 -6.76 6.33 -11.33
C GLN A 182 -6.21 4.93 -11.61
N ARG A 183 -5.31 4.42 -10.75
CA ARG A 183 -4.78 3.06 -10.87
C ARG A 183 -5.91 2.01 -10.83
N GLY A 184 -6.90 2.21 -9.95
CA GLY A 184 -8.08 1.33 -9.90
C GLY A 184 -8.86 1.33 -11.23
N ARG A 185 -9.19 2.50 -11.76
CA ARG A 185 -9.90 2.61 -13.05
C ARG A 185 -9.13 2.00 -14.22
N ASP A 186 -7.80 2.18 -14.24
CA ASP A 186 -6.96 1.63 -15.31
C ASP A 186 -6.90 0.12 -15.24
N PHE A 187 -6.81 -0.44 -14.03
CA PHE A 187 -6.87 -1.88 -13.79
C PHE A 187 -8.24 -2.46 -14.18
N ASP A 188 -9.34 -1.85 -13.76
CA ASP A 188 -10.69 -2.26 -14.15
C ASP A 188 -10.85 -2.27 -15.68
N ARG A 189 -10.38 -1.21 -16.35
CA ARG A 189 -10.42 -1.14 -17.81
C ARG A 189 -9.64 -2.29 -18.45
N GLN A 190 -8.47 -2.62 -17.93
CA GLN A 190 -7.66 -3.72 -18.46
C GLN A 190 -8.34 -5.08 -18.26
N GLU A 191 -8.97 -5.31 -17.12
CA GLU A 191 -9.51 -6.61 -16.73
C GLU A 191 -10.93 -6.86 -17.24
N LEU A 192 -11.73 -5.80 -17.44
CA LEU A 192 -13.14 -5.89 -17.79
C LEU A 192 -13.43 -5.66 -19.28
N THR A 193 -12.50 -5.10 -20.06
CA THR A 193 -12.68 -4.94 -21.51
C THR A 193 -12.43 -6.25 -22.25
N ASP A 194 -12.78 -6.29 -23.54
CA ASP A 194 -12.66 -7.45 -24.41
C ASP A 194 -11.26 -8.11 -24.31
N GLY A 195 -11.24 -9.37 -23.95
CA GLY A 195 -10.00 -10.15 -23.74
C GLY A 195 -9.40 -10.02 -22.33
N GLY A 196 -9.89 -9.12 -21.47
CA GLY A 196 -9.42 -8.97 -20.09
C GLY A 196 -9.73 -10.20 -19.23
N ALA A 197 -8.98 -10.37 -18.14
CA ALA A 197 -9.07 -11.58 -17.33
C ALA A 197 -10.47 -11.77 -16.70
N VAL A 198 -11.05 -10.72 -16.14
CA VAL A 198 -12.41 -10.80 -15.57
C VAL A 198 -13.46 -10.98 -16.66
N HIS A 199 -13.29 -10.31 -17.82
CA HIS A 199 -14.17 -10.51 -18.97
C HIS A 199 -14.17 -12.00 -19.42
N GLN A 200 -12.99 -12.64 -19.52
CA GLN A 200 -12.91 -14.06 -19.87
C GLN A 200 -13.57 -14.97 -18.83
N LEU A 201 -13.45 -14.64 -17.54
CA LEU A 201 -14.15 -15.36 -16.46
C LEU A 201 -15.68 -15.26 -16.58
N ILE A 202 -16.18 -14.06 -16.94
CA ILE A 202 -17.62 -13.85 -17.20
C ILE A 202 -18.06 -14.72 -18.38
N LEU A 203 -17.35 -14.68 -19.51
CA LEU A 203 -17.67 -15.49 -20.68
C LEU A 203 -17.64 -17.00 -20.38
N ALA A 204 -16.64 -17.46 -19.62
CA ALA A 204 -16.54 -18.86 -19.21
C ALA A 204 -17.67 -19.28 -18.26
N LEU A 205 -18.17 -18.40 -17.40
CA LEU A 205 -19.33 -18.68 -16.55
C LEU A 205 -20.63 -18.71 -17.36
N VAL A 206 -20.84 -17.72 -18.24
CA VAL A 206 -22.10 -17.53 -18.97
C VAL A 206 -22.30 -18.57 -20.08
N ASN A 207 -21.21 -18.94 -20.79
CA ASN A 207 -21.22 -19.89 -21.92
C ASN A 207 -20.78 -21.29 -21.48
N GLY A 208 -20.41 -21.50 -20.23
CA GLY A 208 -20.07 -22.78 -19.68
C GLY A 208 -21.30 -23.65 -19.44
N PRO A 209 -21.09 -24.93 -19.06
CA PRO A 209 -22.19 -25.84 -18.73
C PRO A 209 -22.99 -25.37 -17.52
#